data_4615ddc3712fac8743d9448e5847b500
#
_entry.id   4615ddc3712fac8743d9448e5847b500
#
_cell.length_a   1.000
_cell.length_b   1.000
_cell.length_c   1.000
_cell.angle_alpha   90.00
_cell.angle_beta   90.00
_cell.angle_gamma   90.00
#
_symmetry.space_group_name_H-M   'P 1'
#
loop_
_entity.id
_entity.type
_entity.pdbx_description
1 polymer ?
#
loop_
_entity_poly.entity_id
_entity_poly.type
_entity_poly.pdbx_seq_one_letter_code
_entity_poly.pdbx_strand_id
1 'polypeptide(L)'
;MLGVGILITVLSVMNGFEKELRNKILSFTSHVNIYPSDRVTIKDLENIIDTDENIKGYSIVQKNEVLLSSDEIKNIPVIVHNVNQDLESNTSEISDLIIDGKFKLSSPQDIIIGNILANNLRVSIGDKIQLTNYNLSLIHI
;
A
#
# COMPACT_ATOMS: atom_id res chain seq x y z
N MET A 1 -6.18 46.47 -8.58
CA MET A 1 -7.19 45.61 -7.92
C MET A 1 -7.31 44.22 -8.57
N LEU A 2 -7.40 44.13 -9.91
CA LEU A 2 -7.55 42.86 -10.63
C LEU A 2 -6.40 41.87 -10.35
N GLY A 3 -5.13 42.32 -10.34
CA GLY A 3 -3.96 41.47 -10.12
C GLY A 3 -3.92 40.82 -8.72
N VAL A 4 -4.36 41.54 -7.70
CA VAL A 4 -4.44 40.99 -6.34
C VAL A 4 -5.52 39.90 -6.26
N GLY A 5 -6.68 40.11 -6.92
CA GLY A 5 -7.73 39.11 -6.97
C GLY A 5 -7.28 37.81 -7.63
N ILE A 6 -6.58 37.90 -8.76
CA ILE A 6 -6.01 36.74 -9.46
C ILE A 6 -5.00 36.01 -8.57
N LEU A 7 -4.11 36.75 -7.90
CA LEU A 7 -3.11 36.16 -7.03
C LEU A 7 -3.74 35.38 -5.86
N ILE A 8 -4.74 35.96 -5.20
CA ILE A 8 -5.47 35.31 -4.10
C ILE A 8 -6.15 34.02 -4.61
N THR A 9 -6.78 34.08 -5.76
CA THR A 9 -7.47 32.91 -6.35
C THR A 9 -6.48 31.79 -6.64
N VAL A 10 -5.36 32.10 -7.28
CA VAL A 10 -4.32 31.10 -7.60
C VAL A 10 -3.74 30.48 -6.33
N LEU A 11 -3.41 31.29 -5.32
CA LEU A 11 -2.87 30.79 -4.06
C LEU A 11 -3.90 29.93 -3.31
N SER A 12 -5.19 30.29 -3.34
CA SER A 12 -6.24 29.52 -2.68
C SER A 12 -6.43 28.14 -3.34
N VAL A 13 -6.43 28.09 -4.67
CA VAL A 13 -6.52 26.82 -5.42
C VAL A 13 -5.29 25.95 -5.15
N MET A 14 -4.10 26.55 -5.16
CA MET A 14 -2.84 25.82 -4.92
C MET A 14 -2.78 25.25 -3.50
N ASN A 15 -3.18 26.03 -2.48
CA ASN A 15 -3.25 25.54 -1.11
C ASN A 15 -4.29 24.43 -0.93
N GLY A 16 -5.45 24.54 -1.59
CA GLY A 16 -6.47 23.51 -1.58
C GLY A 16 -5.97 22.21 -2.21
N PHE A 17 -5.32 22.31 -3.35
CA PHE A 17 -4.73 21.17 -4.05
C PHE A 17 -3.61 20.49 -3.23
N GLU A 18 -2.71 21.28 -2.65
CA GLU A 18 -1.63 20.75 -1.78
C GLU A 18 -2.20 19.97 -0.58
N LYS A 19 -3.22 20.52 0.08
CA LYS A 19 -3.88 19.86 1.21
C LYS A 19 -4.54 18.55 0.80
N GLU A 20 -5.27 18.55 -0.30
CA GLU A 20 -5.94 17.36 -0.84
C GLU A 20 -4.92 16.28 -1.23
N LEU A 21 -3.85 16.68 -1.93
CA LEU A 21 -2.79 15.77 -2.34
C LEU A 21 -2.08 15.16 -1.13
N ARG A 22 -1.76 15.99 -0.14
CA ARG A 22 -1.13 15.53 1.10
C ARG A 22 -2.01 14.53 1.84
N ASN A 23 -3.29 14.81 2.00
CA ASN A 23 -4.23 13.90 2.66
C ASN A 23 -4.29 12.56 1.91
N LYS A 24 -4.42 12.57 0.60
CA LYS A 24 -4.45 11.35 -0.21
C LYS A 24 -3.16 10.53 -0.11
N ILE A 25 -1.99 11.17 -0.10
CA ILE A 25 -0.72 10.46 0.07
C ILE A 25 -0.62 9.85 1.47
N LEU A 26 -1.00 10.59 2.51
CA LEU A 26 -0.91 10.12 3.89
C LEU A 26 -1.91 9.00 4.20
N SER A 27 -3.03 8.92 3.49
CA SER A 27 -3.99 7.82 3.63
C SER A 27 -3.43 6.46 3.19
N PHE A 28 -2.41 6.46 2.31
CA PHE A 28 -1.78 5.23 1.80
C PHE A 28 -0.40 4.95 2.37
N THR A 29 0.25 5.97 2.91
CA THR A 29 1.65 5.87 3.31
C THR A 29 1.76 5.98 4.81
N SER A 30 2.43 5.01 5.43
CA SER A 30 2.78 5.11 6.85
C SER A 30 3.59 6.37 7.12
N HIS A 31 3.32 7.03 8.23
CA HIS A 31 4.06 8.23 8.66
C HIS A 31 5.51 7.91 8.99
N VAL A 32 5.77 6.71 9.52
CA VAL A 32 7.09 6.22 9.89
C VAL A 32 7.23 4.77 9.44
N ASN A 33 8.35 4.44 8.83
CA ASN A 33 8.73 3.06 8.52
C ASN A 33 9.90 2.68 9.42
N ILE A 34 9.75 1.60 10.16
CA ILE A 34 10.79 1.05 11.02
C ILE A 34 11.23 -0.29 10.41
N TYR A 35 12.52 -0.45 10.23
CA TYR A 35 13.10 -1.68 9.73
C TYR A 35 13.80 -2.40 10.88
N PRO A 36 13.51 -3.69 11.11
CA PRO A 36 14.23 -4.49 12.12
C PRO A 36 15.71 -4.54 11.77
N SER A 37 16.53 -4.68 12.78
CA SER A 37 17.98 -4.84 12.65
C SER A 37 18.44 -6.04 13.49
N ASP A 38 19.71 -6.43 13.35
CA ASP A 38 20.28 -7.53 14.11
C ASP A 38 20.17 -7.36 15.63
N ARG A 39 19.95 -6.13 16.11
CA ARG A 39 19.88 -5.79 17.54
C ARG A 39 18.46 -5.57 18.05
N VAL A 40 17.50 -5.36 17.16
CA VAL A 40 16.12 -5.01 17.52
C VAL A 40 15.17 -5.91 16.74
N THR A 41 14.47 -6.77 17.44
CA THR A 41 13.52 -7.69 16.83
C THR A 41 12.15 -7.03 16.67
N ILE A 42 11.27 -7.64 15.85
CA ILE A 42 9.89 -7.18 15.68
C ILE A 42 9.17 -7.16 17.03
N LYS A 43 9.38 -8.15 17.89
CA LYS A 43 8.76 -8.23 19.22
C LYS A 43 9.18 -7.09 20.14
N ASP A 44 10.44 -6.67 20.06
CA ASP A 44 10.92 -5.53 20.85
C ASP A 44 10.25 -4.23 20.39
N LEU A 45 10.03 -4.08 19.09
CA LEU A 45 9.32 -2.95 18.52
C LEU A 45 7.84 -2.95 18.90
N GLU A 46 7.16 -4.09 18.84
CA GLU A 46 5.76 -4.23 19.28
C GLU A 46 5.60 -3.80 20.74
N ASN A 47 6.48 -4.24 21.64
CA ASN A 47 6.44 -3.86 23.05
C ASN A 47 6.62 -2.35 23.27
N ILE A 48 7.48 -1.69 22.47
CA ILE A 48 7.70 -0.24 22.55
C ILE A 48 6.44 0.50 22.04
N ILE A 49 5.89 0.04 20.92
CA ILE A 49 4.72 0.64 20.29
C ILE A 49 3.49 0.54 21.20
N ASP A 50 3.26 -0.60 21.79
CA ASP A 50 2.12 -0.83 22.70
C ASP A 50 2.21 0.00 23.99
N THR A 51 3.40 0.49 24.33
CA THR A 51 3.63 1.29 25.56
C THR A 51 3.49 2.80 25.29
N ASP A 52 3.61 3.27 24.03
CA ASP A 52 3.59 4.69 23.69
C ASP A 52 2.19 5.15 23.27
N GLU A 53 1.53 5.93 24.09
CA GLU A 53 0.17 6.47 23.85
C GLU A 53 0.07 7.41 22.63
N ASN A 54 1.20 7.89 22.10
CA ASN A 54 1.22 8.75 20.91
C ASN A 54 1.10 7.95 19.61
N ILE A 55 1.34 6.63 19.66
CA ILE A 55 1.24 5.74 18.50
C ILE A 55 -0.21 5.25 18.39
N LYS A 56 -0.91 5.70 17.38
CA LYS A 56 -2.34 5.38 17.17
C LYS A 56 -2.56 4.00 16.58
N GLY A 57 -1.58 3.44 15.92
CA GLY A 57 -1.65 2.13 15.30
C GLY A 57 -0.40 1.80 14.51
N TYR A 58 -0.21 0.52 14.23
CA TYR A 58 0.88 0.03 13.40
C TYR A 58 0.43 -1.15 12.56
N SER A 59 1.16 -1.40 11.49
CA SER A 59 0.99 -2.59 10.65
C SER A 59 2.34 -3.21 10.35
N ILE A 60 2.39 -4.54 10.33
CA ILE A 60 3.59 -5.28 9.94
C ILE A 60 3.45 -5.64 8.47
N VAL A 61 4.34 -5.11 7.64
CA VAL A 61 4.28 -5.29 6.18
C VAL A 61 5.54 -6.01 5.71
N GLN A 62 5.34 -7.14 5.06
CA GLN A 62 6.39 -7.83 4.33
C GLN A 62 6.24 -7.53 2.83
N LYS A 63 7.27 -6.96 2.22
CA LYS A 63 7.30 -6.62 0.79
C LYS A 63 8.07 -7.68 0.03
N ASN A 64 7.47 -8.18 -1.06
CA ASN A 64 8.09 -9.13 -1.96
C ASN A 64 7.92 -8.67 -3.40
N GLU A 65 9.00 -8.72 -4.17
CA GLU A 65 8.96 -8.48 -5.60
C GLU A 65 8.63 -9.78 -6.32
N VAL A 66 7.61 -9.76 -7.15
CA VAL A 66 7.14 -10.94 -7.86
C VAL A 66 6.73 -10.60 -9.29
N LEU A 67 6.65 -11.60 -10.14
CA LEU A 67 6.02 -11.50 -11.44
C LEU A 67 4.57 -11.97 -11.34
N LEU A 68 3.66 -11.13 -11.75
CA LEU A 68 2.23 -11.40 -11.78
C LEU A 68 1.83 -11.79 -13.20
N SER A 69 1.02 -12.84 -13.32
CA SER A 69 0.51 -13.31 -14.59
C SER A 69 -0.98 -13.66 -14.46
N SER A 70 -1.72 -13.39 -15.53
CA SER A 70 -3.07 -13.92 -15.76
C SER A 70 -3.03 -14.95 -16.89
N ASP A 71 -4.18 -15.48 -17.30
CA ASP A 71 -4.26 -16.40 -18.43
C ASP A 71 -3.82 -15.72 -19.74
N GLU A 72 -4.12 -14.42 -19.89
CA GLU A 72 -3.82 -13.66 -21.09
C GLU A 72 -2.47 -12.91 -21.03
N ILE A 73 -2.14 -12.36 -19.89
CA ILE A 73 -0.99 -11.44 -19.71
C ILE A 73 0.04 -12.09 -18.81
N LYS A 74 1.29 -12.07 -19.24
CA LYS A 74 2.41 -12.74 -18.54
C LYS A 74 3.43 -11.72 -18.01
N ASN A 75 3.97 -12.05 -16.82
CA ASN A 75 5.21 -11.46 -16.29
C ASN A 75 5.18 -9.94 -16.07
N ILE A 76 4.15 -9.42 -15.43
CA ILE A 76 4.17 -8.02 -14.96
C ILE A 76 4.90 -7.97 -13.62
N PRO A 77 6.01 -7.22 -13.50
CA PRO A 77 6.70 -7.05 -12.22
C PRO A 77 5.87 -6.18 -11.27
N VAL A 78 5.65 -6.68 -10.08
CA VAL A 78 4.89 -5.98 -9.03
C VAL A 78 5.52 -6.18 -7.66
N ILE A 79 5.20 -5.29 -6.72
CA ILE A 79 5.52 -5.45 -5.31
C ILE A 79 4.26 -5.91 -4.60
N VAL A 80 4.32 -7.07 -3.97
CA VAL A 80 3.26 -7.60 -3.12
C VAL A 80 3.55 -7.25 -1.67
N HIS A 81 2.56 -6.65 -1.02
CA HIS A 81 2.58 -6.39 0.41
C HIS A 81 1.79 -7.50 1.12
N ASN A 82 2.48 -8.30 1.91
CA ASN A 82 1.83 -9.21 2.83
C ASN A 82 1.60 -8.48 4.15
N VAL A 83 0.34 -8.34 4.52
CA VAL A 83 -0.11 -7.55 5.68
C VAL A 83 -1.01 -8.37 6.58
N ASN A 84 -1.03 -8.02 7.86
CA ASN A 84 -2.08 -8.50 8.75
C ASN A 84 -3.32 -7.63 8.54
N GLN A 85 -4.43 -8.24 8.10
CA GLN A 85 -5.64 -7.52 7.75
C GLN A 85 -6.23 -6.72 8.93
N ASP A 86 -6.20 -7.28 10.14
CA ASP A 86 -6.78 -6.62 11.32
C ASP A 86 -5.97 -5.37 11.70
N LEU A 87 -4.65 -5.47 11.67
CA LEU A 87 -3.76 -4.34 11.93
C LEU A 87 -3.88 -3.28 10.83
N GLU A 88 -3.92 -3.70 9.58
CA GLU A 88 -4.02 -2.80 8.42
C GLU A 88 -5.35 -2.04 8.41
N SER A 89 -6.46 -2.69 8.72
CA SER A 89 -7.79 -2.07 8.80
C SER A 89 -7.88 -0.95 9.84
N ASN A 90 -7.07 -1.04 10.89
CA ASN A 90 -7.03 -0.04 11.96
C ASN A 90 -6.04 1.09 11.69
N THR A 91 -5.14 0.91 10.72
CA THR A 91 -4.00 1.81 10.51
C THR A 91 -4.10 2.57 9.20
N SER A 92 -4.77 2.00 8.20
CA SER A 92 -4.90 2.59 6.86
C SER A 92 -6.37 2.74 6.43
N GLU A 93 -6.61 3.69 5.53
CA GLU A 93 -7.92 3.93 4.91
C GLU A 93 -8.13 3.05 3.65
N ILE A 94 -7.35 1.97 3.50
CA ILE A 94 -7.42 1.09 2.32
C ILE A 94 -8.82 0.50 2.12
N SER A 95 -9.52 0.19 3.21
CA SER A 95 -10.90 -0.32 3.15
C SER A 95 -11.88 0.64 2.46
N ASP A 96 -11.68 1.95 2.63
CA ASP A 96 -12.54 2.98 2.06
C ASP A 96 -12.24 3.25 0.58
N LEU A 97 -11.12 2.75 0.10
CA LEU A 97 -10.65 2.92 -1.27
C LEU A 97 -10.98 1.73 -2.17
N ILE A 98 -11.63 0.71 -1.63
CA ILE A 98 -12.11 -0.42 -2.42
C ILE A 98 -13.23 0.03 -3.35
N ILE A 99 -12.98 -0.06 -4.65
CA ILE A 99 -13.94 0.31 -5.70
C ILE A 99 -14.91 -0.84 -5.95
N ASP A 100 -14.40 -2.07 -5.93
CA ASP A 100 -15.16 -3.28 -6.19
C ASP A 100 -14.71 -4.42 -5.25
N GLY A 101 -15.67 -5.15 -4.70
CA GLY A 101 -15.42 -6.19 -3.70
C GLY A 101 -15.40 -5.68 -2.26
N LYS A 102 -14.56 -6.28 -1.45
CA LYS A 102 -14.42 -5.96 -0.02
C LYS A 102 -12.97 -6.14 0.42
N PHE A 103 -12.54 -5.32 1.38
CA PHE A 103 -11.27 -5.51 2.09
C PHE A 103 -11.40 -6.69 3.06
N LYS A 104 -11.48 -7.91 2.51
CA LYS A 104 -11.56 -9.13 3.30
C LYS A 104 -10.78 -10.24 2.60
N LEU A 105 -9.68 -10.64 3.21
CA LEU A 105 -8.87 -11.78 2.79
C LEU A 105 -9.33 -13.01 3.60
N SER A 106 -10.22 -13.80 3.03
CA SER A 106 -10.81 -14.97 3.71
C SER A 106 -9.93 -16.22 3.60
N SER A 107 -9.03 -16.23 2.64
CA SER A 107 -8.09 -17.31 2.36
C SER A 107 -6.67 -16.75 2.20
N PRO A 108 -5.63 -17.54 2.53
CA PRO A 108 -4.24 -17.18 2.23
C PRO A 108 -3.95 -16.97 0.74
N GLN A 109 -4.86 -17.37 -0.12
CA GLN A 109 -4.76 -17.22 -1.58
C GLN A 109 -5.48 -15.97 -2.09
N ASP A 110 -6.22 -15.27 -1.24
CA ASP A 110 -6.92 -14.06 -1.64
C ASP A 110 -5.93 -12.90 -1.76
N ILE A 111 -6.11 -12.08 -2.79
CA ILE A 111 -5.28 -10.91 -3.03
C ILE A 111 -6.16 -9.73 -3.43
N ILE A 112 -5.73 -8.54 -3.04
CA ILE A 112 -6.33 -7.27 -3.44
C ILE A 112 -5.36 -6.60 -4.39
N ILE A 113 -5.85 -6.16 -5.55
CA ILE A 113 -5.03 -5.51 -6.57
C ILE A 113 -5.61 -4.15 -6.95
N GLY A 114 -4.74 -3.24 -7.35
CA GLY A 114 -5.18 -1.92 -7.83
C GLY A 114 -5.99 -2.04 -9.13
N ASN A 115 -7.00 -1.19 -9.30
CA ASN A 115 -7.89 -1.20 -10.46
C ASN A 115 -7.14 -1.10 -11.81
N ILE A 116 -6.12 -0.25 -11.89
CA ILE A 116 -5.29 -0.11 -13.11
C ILE A 116 -4.57 -1.42 -13.43
N LEU A 117 -4.04 -2.09 -12.40
CA LEU A 117 -3.37 -3.38 -12.57
C LEU A 117 -4.33 -4.47 -12.98
N ALA A 118 -5.54 -4.52 -12.39
CA ALA A 118 -6.60 -5.45 -12.77
C ALA A 118 -6.99 -5.29 -14.24
N ASN A 119 -7.18 -4.04 -14.69
CA ASN A 119 -7.47 -3.73 -16.09
C ASN A 119 -6.32 -4.15 -17.03
N ASN A 120 -5.08 -3.92 -16.65
CA ASN A 120 -3.90 -4.31 -17.43
C ASN A 120 -3.77 -5.83 -17.54
N LEU A 121 -4.14 -6.57 -16.49
CA LEU A 121 -4.14 -8.03 -16.46
C LEU A 121 -5.40 -8.64 -17.10
N ARG A 122 -6.42 -7.82 -17.39
CA ARG A 122 -7.74 -8.22 -17.86
C ARG A 122 -8.42 -9.23 -16.94
N VAL A 123 -8.36 -8.95 -15.63
CA VAL A 123 -8.95 -9.82 -14.61
C VAL A 123 -10.05 -9.09 -13.84
N SER A 124 -11.01 -9.87 -13.38
CA SER A 124 -12.14 -9.47 -12.55
C SER A 124 -12.10 -10.17 -11.19
N ILE A 125 -12.98 -9.75 -10.27
CA ILE A 125 -13.09 -10.40 -8.96
C ILE A 125 -13.46 -11.87 -9.12
N GLY A 126 -12.69 -12.73 -8.48
CA GLY A 126 -12.85 -14.19 -8.52
C GLY A 126 -11.96 -14.89 -9.54
N ASP A 127 -11.30 -14.17 -10.41
CA ASP A 127 -10.34 -14.74 -11.34
C ASP A 127 -9.06 -15.16 -10.62
N LYS A 128 -8.37 -16.12 -11.18
CA LYS A 128 -7.10 -16.63 -10.66
C LYS A 128 -5.95 -15.93 -11.34
N ILE A 129 -4.99 -15.52 -10.52
CA ILE A 129 -3.72 -14.94 -10.96
C ILE A 129 -2.56 -15.74 -10.40
N GLN A 130 -1.48 -15.81 -11.13
CA GLN A 130 -0.27 -16.51 -10.74
C GLN A 130 0.79 -15.53 -10.27
N LEU A 131 1.32 -15.77 -9.08
CA LEU A 131 2.46 -15.06 -8.51
C LEU A 131 3.71 -15.93 -8.65
N THR A 132 4.72 -15.42 -9.32
CA THR A 132 6.01 -16.10 -9.47
C THR A 132 7.08 -15.27 -8.78
N ASN A 133 7.67 -15.83 -7.72
CA ASN A 133 8.82 -15.22 -7.06
C ASN A 133 10.07 -15.49 -7.91
N TYR A 134 10.76 -14.42 -8.31
CA TYR A 134 12.04 -14.54 -9.02
C TYR A 134 13.20 -14.17 -8.09
N ASN A 135 13.42 -14.94 -7.05
CA ASN A 135 14.69 -14.86 -6.34
C ASN A 135 15.78 -15.38 -7.27
N LEU A 136 16.26 -14.55 -8.17
CA LEU A 136 17.44 -14.81 -8.96
C LEU A 136 18.64 -14.76 -8.00
N SER A 137 18.99 -15.90 -7.45
CA SER A 137 20.36 -16.08 -6.96
C SER A 137 21.26 -15.95 -8.18
N LEU A 138 21.87 -14.79 -8.36
CA LEU A 138 22.96 -14.59 -9.30
C LEU A 138 24.11 -15.50 -8.84
N ILE A 139 24.17 -16.69 -9.43
CA ILE A 139 25.36 -17.53 -9.34
C ILE A 139 26.35 -16.82 -10.29
N HIS A 140 27.27 -16.06 -9.71
CA HIS A 140 28.45 -15.63 -10.44
C HIS A 140 29.30 -16.86 -10.72
N ILE A 141 29.31 -17.26 -12.00
CA ILE A 141 30.29 -18.21 -12.53
C ILE A 141 31.56 -17.46 -12.86
#